data_a8e7f383bcd159ba94c8ebca82b6a841
#
_entry.id   a8e7f383bcd159ba94c8ebca82b6a841
#
_cell.length_a   1.000
_cell.length_b   1.000
_cell.length_c   1.000
_cell.angle_alpha   90.00
_cell.angle_beta   90.00
_cell.angle_gamma   90.00
#
_symmetry.space_group_name_H-M   'P 1'
#
loop_
_entity.id
_entity.type
_entity.pdbx_description
1 polymer ?
#
loop_
_entity_poly.entity_id
_entity_poly.type
_entity_poly.pdbx_seq_one_letter_code
_entity_poly.pdbx_strand_id
1 'polypeptide(L)'
;MRDEAVFPDVFQDALQLIAPGTTLRMGLENILKARTGALLVVGDSPEVMDLVSGGFHLDCELTPSNLYELAKMDGAIVLNNDASRILVANTQLVPDHTLPSSETGIRHRTAERVARQTGELVIAISQRRSIVTLFKGAYSYVLHEIGAILVKANQALQTLEKYRAVLEKDIVRLGGTEFEDMVMVSEVSRALLRCMMVLNIGQEIENYIMELGNEGRLVKMQLDELVSNVEEEAILIIKDYSKFPDKTPNEIFDTIKKSFQEEVADAVTIARILGLGTSPSILDMQVAPRGYRILQKLPRIPSQVIENLVVTFGDFPRIMQASIEELDDVEGIGEVRAKSIKNGLKRMQEQLILEYMV
;
A
#
# COMPACT_ATOMS: atom_id res chain seq x y z
N MET A 1 -14.00 0.61 -19.77
CA MET A 1 -13.48 0.81 -18.42
C MET A 1 -12.10 0.18 -18.47
N ARG A 2 -11.06 0.99 -18.65
CA ARG A 2 -9.65 0.55 -18.63
C ARG A 2 -9.16 0.80 -17.23
N ASP A 3 -8.76 -0.26 -16.61
CA ASP A 3 -7.99 -0.46 -15.40
C ASP A 3 -7.53 0.81 -14.63
N GLU A 4 -8.25 1.15 -13.57
CA GLU A 4 -7.74 1.87 -12.40
C GLU A 4 -6.91 0.93 -11.51
N ALA A 5 -6.45 -0.20 -12.06
CA ALA A 5 -5.70 -1.21 -11.36
C ALA A 5 -4.23 -0.81 -11.29
N VAL A 6 -3.74 -0.78 -10.06
CA VAL A 6 -2.33 -0.77 -9.66
C VAL A 6 -1.53 0.38 -10.29
N PHE A 7 -1.27 1.37 -9.47
CA PHE A 7 -0.29 2.42 -9.76
C PHE A 7 1.02 1.73 -10.15
N PRO A 8 1.52 1.85 -11.40
CA PRO A 8 2.79 1.22 -11.73
C PRO A 8 3.88 1.89 -10.88
N ASP A 9 4.68 1.10 -10.16
CA ASP A 9 5.85 1.57 -9.40
C ASP A 9 6.76 2.49 -10.22
N VAL A 10 6.68 2.36 -11.54
CA VAL A 10 7.37 3.17 -12.55
C VAL A 10 7.12 4.68 -12.40
N PHE A 11 5.99 5.11 -11.84
CA PHE A 11 5.67 6.55 -11.70
C PHE A 11 5.93 7.13 -10.31
N GLN A 12 6.35 6.34 -9.32
CA GLN A 12 6.58 6.85 -7.96
C GLN A 12 7.54 8.05 -7.93
N ASP A 13 8.73 7.90 -8.54
CA ASP A 13 9.71 8.97 -8.62
C ASP A 13 9.20 10.16 -9.43
N ALA A 14 8.48 9.90 -10.54
CA ALA A 14 7.90 10.92 -11.37
C ALA A 14 6.87 11.77 -10.62
N LEU A 15 6.03 11.13 -9.81
CA LEU A 15 5.03 11.84 -9.01
C LEU A 15 5.66 12.68 -7.90
N GLN A 16 6.77 12.24 -7.30
CA GLN A 16 7.51 13.07 -6.35
C GLN A 16 8.02 14.36 -7.00
N LEU A 17 8.56 14.27 -8.23
CA LEU A 17 9.04 15.45 -8.98
C LEU A 17 7.92 16.44 -9.32
N ILE A 18 6.69 15.94 -9.56
CA ILE A 18 5.53 16.76 -9.94
C ILE A 18 4.49 16.87 -8.83
N ALA A 19 4.86 16.52 -7.59
CA ALA A 19 3.96 16.67 -6.45
C ALA A 19 3.55 18.13 -6.24
N PRO A 20 2.35 18.41 -5.71
CA PRO A 20 1.92 19.75 -5.35
C PRO A 20 2.95 20.43 -4.44
N GLY A 21 3.30 21.70 -4.79
CA GLY A 21 4.31 22.48 -4.10
C GLY A 21 5.72 22.39 -4.71
N THR A 22 5.99 21.50 -5.65
CA THR A 22 7.27 21.48 -6.40
C THR A 22 7.31 22.59 -7.46
N THR A 23 8.53 23.07 -7.78
CA THR A 23 8.74 24.08 -8.82
C THR A 23 8.20 23.62 -10.17
N LEU A 24 8.42 22.36 -10.54
CA LEU A 24 7.90 21.80 -11.79
C LEU A 24 6.37 21.79 -11.80
N ARG A 25 5.71 21.32 -10.72
CA ARG A 25 4.25 21.32 -10.62
C ARG A 25 3.65 22.71 -10.76
N MET A 26 4.19 23.70 -10.06
CA MET A 26 3.74 25.09 -10.18
C MET A 26 3.86 25.61 -11.62
N GLY A 27 4.93 25.26 -12.34
CA GLY A 27 5.10 25.59 -13.75
C GLY A 27 4.03 24.93 -14.64
N LEU A 28 3.76 23.64 -14.45
CA LEU A 28 2.72 22.90 -15.17
C LEU A 28 1.33 23.50 -14.93
N GLU A 29 1.01 23.90 -13.69
CA GLU A 29 -0.26 24.55 -13.35
C GLU A 29 -0.40 25.92 -14.01
N ASN A 30 0.69 26.71 -14.11
CA ASN A 30 0.65 27.99 -14.83
C ASN A 30 0.36 27.79 -16.32
N ILE A 31 0.96 26.74 -16.94
CA ILE A 31 0.70 26.36 -18.34
C ILE A 31 -0.77 25.96 -18.52
N LEU A 32 -1.32 25.15 -17.61
CA LEU A 32 -2.73 24.74 -17.63
C LEU A 32 -3.68 25.93 -17.49
N LYS A 33 -3.43 26.82 -16.50
CA LYS A 33 -4.24 28.03 -16.27
C LYS A 33 -4.25 28.95 -17.50
N ALA A 34 -3.14 29.05 -18.23
CA ALA A 34 -3.03 29.79 -19.45
C ALA A 34 -3.67 29.09 -20.66
N ARG A 35 -4.13 27.88 -20.51
CA ARG A 35 -4.67 27.03 -21.60
C ARG A 35 -3.71 26.91 -22.78
N THR A 36 -2.42 26.80 -22.51
CA THR A 36 -1.38 26.48 -23.50
C THR A 36 -1.04 24.99 -23.43
N GLY A 37 -0.50 24.46 -24.51
CA GLY A 37 0.02 23.08 -24.52
C GLY A 37 1.54 23.08 -24.34
N ALA A 38 2.10 22.04 -23.79
CA ALA A 38 3.53 21.87 -23.66
C ALA A 38 3.98 20.42 -23.87
N LEU A 39 5.25 20.24 -24.19
CA LEU A 39 5.94 18.95 -24.24
C LEU A 39 7.25 19.11 -23.50
N LEU A 40 7.45 18.34 -22.43
CA LEU A 40 8.65 18.39 -21.62
C LEU A 40 9.28 16.99 -21.55
N VAL A 41 10.60 16.93 -21.55
CA VAL A 41 11.36 15.70 -21.23
C VAL A 41 12.14 15.98 -19.96
N VAL A 42 12.04 15.11 -18.98
CA VAL A 42 12.83 15.15 -17.76
C VAL A 42 13.88 14.06 -17.86
N GLY A 43 15.09 14.45 -18.14
CA GLY A 43 16.22 13.59 -18.43
C GLY A 43 17.14 14.21 -19.48
N ASP A 44 18.42 14.09 -19.27
CA ASP A 44 19.50 14.61 -20.14
C ASP A 44 20.47 13.49 -20.57
N SER A 45 19.97 12.26 -20.62
CA SER A 45 20.72 11.12 -21.12
C SER A 45 21.15 11.33 -22.58
N PRO A 46 22.25 10.73 -23.03
CA PRO A 46 22.68 10.79 -24.43
C PRO A 46 21.56 10.43 -25.41
N GLU A 47 20.75 9.43 -25.05
CA GLU A 47 19.59 8.96 -25.83
C GLU A 47 18.55 10.06 -26.03
N VAL A 48 18.31 10.90 -25.01
CA VAL A 48 17.41 12.06 -25.11
C VAL A 48 18.03 13.14 -25.97
N MET A 49 19.30 13.45 -25.74
CA MET A 49 19.98 14.53 -26.46
C MET A 49 20.16 14.21 -27.95
N ASP A 50 20.27 12.95 -28.35
CA ASP A 50 20.30 12.51 -29.77
C ASP A 50 18.96 12.73 -30.48
N LEU A 51 17.83 12.85 -29.75
CA LEU A 51 16.50 13.15 -30.29
C LEU A 51 16.26 14.64 -30.49
N VAL A 52 17.11 15.50 -29.89
CA VAL A 52 16.96 16.95 -29.90
C VAL A 52 17.41 17.52 -31.24
N SER A 53 16.55 18.23 -31.93
CA SER A 53 16.88 18.89 -33.21
C SER A 53 16.50 20.36 -33.17
N GLY A 54 17.50 21.24 -33.29
CA GLY A 54 17.30 22.69 -33.20
C GLY A 54 17.00 23.16 -31.78
N GLY A 55 16.41 24.34 -31.66
CA GLY A 55 16.08 24.97 -30.39
C GLY A 55 17.16 25.83 -29.79
N PHE A 56 16.93 26.28 -28.55
CA PHE A 56 17.84 27.15 -27.80
C PHE A 56 18.47 26.40 -26.64
N HIS A 57 19.77 26.33 -26.59
CA HIS A 57 20.52 25.84 -25.43
C HIS A 57 20.57 26.95 -24.37
N LEU A 58 19.94 26.75 -23.23
CA LEU A 58 19.73 27.77 -22.19
C LEU A 58 20.55 27.52 -20.94
N ASP A 59 20.55 26.28 -20.46
CA ASP A 59 21.16 25.85 -19.19
C ASP A 59 20.89 26.82 -18.04
N CYS A 60 19.59 27.11 -17.80
CA CYS A 60 19.14 28.02 -16.78
C CYS A 60 18.33 27.30 -15.69
N GLU A 61 18.20 27.93 -14.53
CA GLU A 61 17.40 27.41 -13.42
C GLU A 61 15.92 27.22 -13.82
N LEU A 62 15.32 26.09 -13.43
CA LEU A 62 13.89 25.90 -13.57
C LEU A 62 13.16 26.77 -12.56
N THR A 63 12.43 27.75 -13.03
CA THR A 63 11.42 28.48 -12.26
C THR A 63 10.06 28.32 -12.91
N PRO A 64 8.94 28.41 -12.14
CA PRO A 64 7.59 28.31 -12.71
C PRO A 64 7.33 29.34 -13.81
N SER A 65 7.93 30.55 -13.68
CA SER A 65 7.80 31.62 -14.66
C SER A 65 8.57 31.30 -15.94
N ASN A 66 9.85 30.86 -15.83
CA ASN A 66 10.67 30.49 -16.98
C ASN A 66 10.01 29.36 -17.77
N LEU A 67 9.55 28.31 -17.06
CA LEU A 67 8.87 27.20 -17.71
C LEU A 67 7.59 27.64 -18.45
N TYR A 68 6.80 28.49 -17.82
CA TYR A 68 5.57 29.02 -18.42
C TYR A 68 5.87 29.88 -19.69
N GLU A 69 6.88 30.77 -19.64
CA GLU A 69 7.25 31.59 -20.78
C GLU A 69 7.78 30.74 -21.96
N LEU A 70 8.62 29.76 -21.68
CA LEU A 70 9.16 28.88 -22.70
C LEU A 70 8.10 27.94 -23.30
N ALA A 71 7.09 27.55 -22.52
CA ALA A 71 5.97 26.74 -23.00
C ALA A 71 5.03 27.48 -23.99
N LYS A 72 5.14 28.79 -24.11
CA LYS A 72 4.42 29.57 -25.15
C LYS A 72 5.03 29.38 -26.55
N MET A 73 6.29 28.94 -26.61
CA MET A 73 6.93 28.61 -27.88
C MET A 73 6.46 27.23 -28.34
N ASP A 74 6.38 27.04 -29.65
CA ASP A 74 6.21 25.70 -30.20
C ASP A 74 7.47 24.88 -29.98
N GLY A 75 7.31 23.54 -29.83
CA GLY A 75 8.43 22.65 -29.59
C GLY A 75 8.45 22.08 -28.18
N ALA A 76 9.52 21.34 -27.89
CA ALA A 76 9.73 20.69 -26.61
C ALA A 76 10.71 21.47 -25.72
N ILE A 77 10.61 21.21 -24.42
CA ILE A 77 11.55 21.68 -23.39
C ILE A 77 12.22 20.46 -22.79
N VAL A 78 13.56 20.48 -22.71
CA VAL A 78 14.36 19.41 -22.08
C VAL A 78 14.87 19.94 -20.75
N LEU A 79 14.61 19.17 -19.69
CA LEU A 79 15.05 19.42 -18.33
C LEU A 79 16.12 18.38 -17.95
N ASN A 80 16.96 18.72 -16.99
CA ASN A 80 17.86 17.73 -16.38
C ASN A 80 17.09 16.68 -15.54
N ASN A 81 17.78 15.65 -15.08
CA ASN A 81 17.18 14.49 -14.40
C ASN A 81 16.40 14.83 -13.12
N ASP A 82 16.81 15.84 -12.38
CA ASP A 82 16.16 16.28 -11.13
C ASP A 82 15.16 17.43 -11.34
N ALA A 83 14.91 17.82 -12.59
CA ALA A 83 14.05 18.93 -12.97
C ALA A 83 14.40 20.25 -12.27
N SER A 84 15.67 20.52 -12.00
CA SER A 84 16.15 21.78 -11.42
C SER A 84 16.58 22.80 -12.49
N ARG A 85 16.90 22.34 -13.69
CA ARG A 85 17.42 23.18 -14.79
C ARG A 85 16.71 22.91 -16.09
N ILE A 86 16.56 23.97 -16.89
CA ILE A 86 16.08 23.91 -18.28
C ILE A 86 17.32 23.91 -19.19
N LEU A 87 17.54 22.83 -19.91
CA LEU A 87 18.71 22.67 -20.77
C LEU A 87 18.46 23.19 -22.16
N VAL A 88 17.34 22.81 -22.79
CA VAL A 88 16.98 23.19 -24.16
C VAL A 88 15.50 23.55 -24.20
N ALA A 89 15.14 24.55 -24.99
CA ALA A 89 13.75 24.93 -25.25
C ALA A 89 13.52 25.18 -26.75
N ASN A 90 12.24 25.15 -27.14
CA ASN A 90 11.80 25.32 -28.53
C ASN A 90 12.46 24.32 -29.48
N THR A 91 12.71 23.10 -29.04
CA THR A 91 13.34 22.05 -29.85
C THR A 91 12.31 21.10 -30.45
N GLN A 92 12.67 20.52 -31.60
CA GLN A 92 11.91 19.39 -32.15
C GLN A 92 12.53 18.08 -31.64
N LEU A 93 11.67 17.18 -31.11
CA LEU A 93 12.05 15.83 -30.78
C LEU A 93 11.76 14.90 -31.96
N VAL A 94 12.74 14.11 -32.34
CA VAL A 94 12.69 13.20 -33.52
C VAL A 94 12.84 11.74 -33.07
N PRO A 95 11.80 11.15 -32.42
CA PRO A 95 11.84 9.75 -32.05
C PRO A 95 11.65 8.83 -33.27
N ASP A 96 11.99 7.56 -33.13
CA ASP A 96 11.75 6.53 -34.15
C ASP A 96 10.25 6.42 -34.48
N HIS A 97 9.92 6.64 -35.73
CA HIS A 97 8.56 6.60 -36.24
C HIS A 97 7.94 5.20 -36.25
N THR A 98 8.75 4.14 -36.21
CA THR A 98 8.29 2.75 -36.20
C THR A 98 7.72 2.35 -34.85
N LEU A 99 8.04 3.09 -33.76
CA LEU A 99 7.49 2.82 -32.44
C LEU A 99 5.98 3.05 -32.42
N PRO A 100 5.21 2.07 -31.89
CA PRO A 100 3.76 2.15 -31.85
C PRO A 100 3.33 3.27 -30.87
N SER A 101 2.22 3.92 -31.21
CA SER A 101 1.58 4.90 -30.33
C SER A 101 0.07 4.76 -30.40
N SER A 102 -0.57 4.80 -29.25
CA SER A 102 -2.04 4.82 -29.11
C SER A 102 -2.63 6.23 -29.17
N GLU A 103 -1.79 7.26 -29.11
CA GLU A 103 -2.20 8.66 -29.03
C GLU A 103 -2.55 9.26 -30.39
N THR A 104 -3.59 10.11 -30.41
CA THR A 104 -4.07 10.76 -31.63
C THR A 104 -3.44 12.13 -31.89
N GLY A 105 -3.04 12.84 -30.84
CA GLY A 105 -2.43 14.17 -30.92
C GLY A 105 -0.94 14.11 -31.20
N ILE A 106 -0.43 14.98 -32.09
CA ILE A 106 1.00 14.97 -32.48
C ILE A 106 1.91 15.07 -31.24
N ARG A 107 1.66 16.02 -30.32
CA ARG A 107 2.45 16.22 -29.11
C ARG A 107 2.46 14.98 -28.19
N HIS A 108 1.29 14.37 -27.95
CA HIS A 108 1.18 13.17 -27.12
C HIS A 108 1.81 11.94 -27.79
N ARG A 109 1.67 11.82 -29.12
CA ARG A 109 2.32 10.75 -29.89
C ARG A 109 3.84 10.87 -29.83
N THR A 110 4.38 12.06 -29.96
CA THR A 110 5.82 12.32 -29.81
C THR A 110 6.24 11.98 -28.38
N ALA A 111 5.50 12.42 -27.36
CA ALA A 111 5.77 12.12 -25.95
C ALA A 111 5.84 10.62 -25.69
N GLU A 112 4.84 9.86 -26.14
CA GLU A 112 4.79 8.40 -25.95
C GLU A 112 5.98 7.69 -26.63
N ARG A 113 6.35 8.09 -27.86
CA ARG A 113 7.48 7.51 -28.58
C ARG A 113 8.83 7.83 -27.93
N VAL A 114 9.02 9.08 -27.50
CA VAL A 114 10.24 9.48 -26.78
C VAL A 114 10.36 8.68 -25.48
N ALA A 115 9.31 8.60 -24.68
CA ALA A 115 9.31 7.83 -23.45
C ALA A 115 9.58 6.33 -23.68
N ARG A 116 9.02 5.73 -24.73
CA ARG A 116 9.29 4.33 -25.10
C ARG A 116 10.74 4.11 -25.56
N GLN A 117 11.31 5.08 -26.27
CA GLN A 117 12.66 4.97 -26.82
C GLN A 117 13.74 5.16 -25.75
N THR A 118 13.55 6.15 -24.87
CA THR A 118 14.57 6.59 -23.89
C THR A 118 14.36 6.02 -22.49
N GLY A 119 13.13 5.60 -22.16
CA GLY A 119 12.77 5.24 -20.77
C GLY A 119 12.57 6.43 -19.83
N GLU A 120 12.85 7.65 -20.29
CA GLU A 120 12.78 8.86 -19.48
C GLU A 120 11.32 9.35 -19.29
N LEU A 121 11.12 10.20 -18.28
CA LEU A 121 9.83 10.84 -18.02
C LEU A 121 9.54 11.90 -19.06
N VAL A 122 8.44 11.76 -19.78
CA VAL A 122 7.96 12.76 -20.74
C VAL A 122 6.58 13.26 -20.32
N ILE A 123 6.42 14.58 -20.25
CA ILE A 123 5.19 15.27 -19.81
C ILE A 123 4.57 15.97 -21.01
N ALA A 124 3.33 15.63 -21.33
CA ALA A 124 2.57 16.29 -22.37
C ALA A 124 1.35 17.00 -21.79
N ILE A 125 1.21 18.30 -22.11
CA ILE A 125 0.03 19.10 -21.72
C ILE A 125 -0.84 19.29 -22.95
N SER A 126 -2.10 18.87 -22.84
CA SER A 126 -3.11 19.08 -23.88
C SER A 126 -3.79 20.42 -23.69
N GLN A 127 -3.56 21.35 -24.61
CA GLN A 127 -4.27 22.62 -24.65
C GLN A 127 -5.80 22.44 -24.75
N ARG A 128 -6.25 21.47 -25.55
CA ARG A 128 -7.67 21.26 -25.85
C ARG A 128 -8.43 20.63 -24.69
N ARG A 129 -7.79 19.69 -23.97
CA ARG A 129 -8.39 18.92 -22.86
C ARG A 129 -8.07 19.50 -21.50
N SER A 130 -7.08 20.41 -21.41
CA SER A 130 -6.53 20.95 -20.15
C SER A 130 -6.10 19.84 -19.19
N ILE A 131 -5.42 18.80 -19.70
CA ILE A 131 -4.90 17.68 -18.93
C ILE A 131 -3.40 17.57 -19.10
N VAL A 132 -2.73 17.07 -18.07
CA VAL A 132 -1.32 16.69 -18.07
C VAL A 132 -1.23 15.18 -18.15
N THR A 133 -0.51 14.67 -19.13
CA THR A 133 -0.25 13.23 -19.27
C THR A 133 1.24 12.98 -19.12
N LEU A 134 1.58 12.04 -18.27
CA LEU A 134 2.93 11.53 -18.05
C LEU A 134 3.13 10.28 -18.88
N PHE A 135 4.30 10.16 -19.49
CA PHE A 135 4.73 8.96 -20.21
C PHE A 135 6.07 8.51 -19.66
N LYS A 136 6.25 7.23 -19.35
CA LYS A 136 7.51 6.64 -18.93
C LYS A 136 7.61 5.21 -19.44
N GLY A 137 8.57 4.91 -20.30
CA GLY A 137 8.66 3.63 -20.99
C GLY A 137 7.38 3.35 -21.80
N ALA A 138 6.73 2.23 -21.54
CA ALA A 138 5.49 1.82 -22.20
C ALA A 138 4.21 2.33 -21.51
N TYR A 139 4.34 3.00 -20.38
CA TYR A 139 3.21 3.40 -19.52
C TYR A 139 2.83 4.86 -19.71
N SER A 140 1.56 5.17 -19.50
CA SER A 140 1.05 6.53 -19.47
C SER A 140 0.13 6.75 -18.28
N TYR A 141 0.17 7.93 -17.70
CA TYR A 141 -0.63 8.33 -16.55
C TYR A 141 -1.17 9.76 -16.73
N VAL A 142 -2.45 9.95 -16.51
CA VAL A 142 -3.08 11.26 -16.57
C VAL A 142 -3.15 11.83 -15.16
N LEU A 143 -2.50 12.98 -14.92
CA LEU A 143 -2.59 13.69 -13.64
C LEU A 143 -4.02 14.19 -13.40
N HIS A 144 -4.50 13.93 -12.21
CA HIS A 144 -5.81 14.41 -11.77
C HIS A 144 -5.72 15.79 -11.12
N GLU A 145 -6.84 16.49 -11.06
CA GLU A 145 -6.97 17.72 -10.28
C GLU A 145 -6.90 17.38 -8.78
N ILE A 146 -6.16 18.18 -8.01
CA ILE A 146 -5.96 17.98 -6.56
C ILE A 146 -7.29 17.84 -5.82
N GLY A 147 -8.28 18.70 -6.15
CA GLY A 147 -9.61 18.64 -5.54
C GLY A 147 -10.33 17.31 -5.79
N ALA A 148 -10.22 16.76 -7.00
CA ALA A 148 -10.83 15.47 -7.34
C ALA A 148 -10.16 14.31 -6.58
N ILE A 149 -8.83 14.35 -6.44
CA ILE A 149 -8.08 13.33 -5.66
C ILE A 149 -8.45 13.41 -4.19
N LEU A 150 -8.51 14.61 -3.60
CA LEU A 150 -8.92 14.80 -2.21
C LEU A 150 -10.32 14.23 -1.93
N VAL A 151 -11.26 14.41 -2.85
CA VAL A 151 -12.61 13.82 -2.73
C VAL A 151 -12.53 12.30 -2.74
N LYS A 152 -11.79 11.69 -3.67
CA LYS A 152 -11.59 10.24 -3.75
C LYS A 152 -10.89 9.70 -2.49
N ALA A 153 -9.81 10.34 -2.05
CA ALA A 153 -9.07 9.95 -0.85
C ALA A 153 -9.96 9.99 0.41
N ASN A 154 -10.76 11.05 0.60
CA ASN A 154 -11.69 11.14 1.72
C ASN A 154 -12.80 10.07 1.65
N GLN A 155 -13.30 9.76 0.47
CA GLN A 155 -14.27 8.68 0.29
C GLN A 155 -13.67 7.31 0.61
N ALA A 156 -12.42 7.07 0.20
CA ALA A 156 -11.70 5.83 0.51
C ALA A 156 -11.42 5.73 2.03
N LEU A 157 -11.03 6.84 2.70
CA LEU A 157 -10.88 6.88 4.16
C LEU A 157 -12.18 6.51 4.88
N GLN A 158 -13.32 7.09 4.50
CA GLN A 158 -14.62 6.74 5.10
C GLN A 158 -14.97 5.25 4.89
N THR A 159 -14.58 4.68 3.77
CA THR A 159 -14.75 3.25 3.51
C THR A 159 -13.83 2.43 4.42
N LEU A 160 -12.56 2.84 4.54
CA LEU A 160 -11.57 2.21 5.41
C LEU A 160 -12.01 2.22 6.87
N GLU A 161 -12.54 3.33 7.39
CA GLU A 161 -13.10 3.43 8.75
C GLU A 161 -14.16 2.37 9.02
N LYS A 162 -15.08 2.15 8.07
CA LYS A 162 -16.11 1.11 8.19
C LYS A 162 -15.53 -0.29 8.22
N TYR A 163 -14.56 -0.58 7.35
CA TYR A 163 -13.90 -1.88 7.32
C TYR A 163 -13.07 -2.11 8.58
N ARG A 164 -12.40 -1.07 9.09
CA ARG A 164 -11.66 -1.13 10.36
C ARG A 164 -12.58 -1.46 11.54
N ALA A 165 -13.72 -0.79 11.64
CA ALA A 165 -14.71 -1.06 12.71
C ALA A 165 -15.27 -2.50 12.64
N VAL A 166 -15.46 -3.05 11.44
CA VAL A 166 -15.87 -4.46 11.29
C VAL A 166 -14.73 -5.41 11.66
N LEU A 167 -13.49 -5.10 11.26
CA LEU A 167 -12.30 -5.89 11.64
C LEU A 167 -12.17 -5.96 13.18
N GLU A 168 -12.29 -4.84 13.87
CA GLU A 168 -12.22 -4.80 15.34
C GLU A 168 -13.24 -5.71 15.99
N LYS A 169 -14.48 -5.72 15.48
CA LYS A 169 -15.52 -6.65 15.96
C LYS A 169 -15.17 -8.11 15.69
N ASP A 170 -14.65 -8.42 14.48
CA ASP A 170 -14.26 -9.79 14.15
C ASP A 170 -13.06 -10.25 15.03
N ILE A 171 -12.11 -9.36 15.36
CA ILE A 171 -10.97 -9.64 16.26
C ILE A 171 -11.42 -9.85 17.72
N VAL A 172 -12.34 -9.03 18.22
CA VAL A 172 -12.91 -9.21 19.56
C VAL A 172 -13.66 -10.54 19.65
N ARG A 173 -14.48 -10.86 18.65
CA ARG A 173 -15.20 -12.12 18.56
C ARG A 173 -14.24 -13.32 18.53
N LEU A 174 -13.20 -13.26 17.68
CA LEU A 174 -12.17 -14.31 17.61
C LEU A 174 -11.51 -14.51 18.98
N GLY A 175 -11.19 -13.42 19.70
CA GLY A 175 -10.66 -13.49 21.05
C GLY A 175 -11.61 -14.19 22.02
N GLY A 176 -12.91 -13.90 21.96
CA GLY A 176 -13.92 -14.58 22.79
C GLY A 176 -13.95 -16.09 22.54
N THR A 177 -14.04 -16.50 21.26
CA THR A 177 -14.09 -17.93 20.90
C THR A 177 -12.75 -18.65 21.17
N GLU A 178 -11.60 -17.96 21.18
CA GLU A 178 -10.32 -18.50 21.61
C GLU A 178 -10.28 -18.84 23.11
N PHE A 179 -10.86 -17.98 23.96
CA PHE A 179 -10.96 -18.27 25.39
C PHE A 179 -11.98 -19.37 25.73
N GLU A 180 -13.00 -19.57 24.87
CA GLU A 180 -14.01 -20.60 24.99
C GLU A 180 -13.59 -21.94 24.37
N ASP A 181 -12.43 -21.99 23.69
CA ASP A 181 -11.96 -23.14 22.90
C ASP A 181 -12.98 -23.59 21.85
N MET A 182 -13.61 -22.61 21.18
CA MET A 182 -14.70 -22.86 20.21
C MET A 182 -14.46 -22.17 18.84
N VAL A 183 -13.20 -21.90 18.50
CA VAL A 183 -12.83 -21.22 17.26
C VAL A 183 -13.12 -22.10 16.05
N MET A 184 -13.83 -21.53 15.07
CA MET A 184 -14.06 -22.17 13.77
C MET A 184 -13.10 -21.65 12.71
N VAL A 185 -12.70 -22.49 11.78
CA VAL A 185 -11.83 -22.11 10.65
C VAL A 185 -12.41 -20.93 9.86
N SER A 186 -13.74 -20.85 9.74
CA SER A 186 -14.44 -19.72 9.10
C SER A 186 -14.18 -18.38 9.79
N GLU A 187 -14.01 -18.36 11.12
CA GLU A 187 -13.76 -17.13 11.89
C GLU A 187 -12.32 -16.64 11.65
N VAL A 188 -11.35 -17.56 11.71
CA VAL A 188 -9.95 -17.27 11.38
C VAL A 188 -9.80 -16.73 9.97
N SER A 189 -10.40 -17.42 8.99
CA SER A 189 -10.34 -17.01 7.59
C SER A 189 -10.98 -15.65 7.35
N ARG A 190 -12.11 -15.36 8.02
CA ARG A 190 -12.81 -14.08 7.94
C ARG A 190 -11.97 -12.94 8.52
N ALA A 191 -11.37 -13.15 9.69
CA ALA A 191 -10.49 -12.15 10.31
C ALA A 191 -9.32 -11.79 9.38
N LEU A 192 -8.65 -12.78 8.78
CA LEU A 192 -7.57 -12.54 7.82
C LEU A 192 -8.05 -11.84 6.55
N LEU A 193 -9.20 -12.22 5.98
CA LEU A 193 -9.77 -11.51 4.83
C LEU A 193 -10.07 -10.04 5.17
N ARG A 194 -10.56 -9.75 6.38
CA ARG A 194 -10.80 -8.35 6.83
C ARG A 194 -9.50 -7.57 6.97
N CYS A 195 -8.44 -8.19 7.53
CA CYS A 195 -7.11 -7.58 7.55
C CYS A 195 -6.65 -7.21 6.14
N MET A 196 -6.75 -8.14 5.18
CA MET A 196 -6.37 -7.89 3.79
C MET A 196 -7.19 -6.77 3.14
N MET A 197 -8.51 -6.72 3.38
CA MET A 197 -9.37 -5.63 2.88
C MET A 197 -8.92 -4.26 3.41
N VAL A 198 -8.64 -4.16 4.71
CA VAL A 198 -8.14 -2.91 5.33
C VAL A 198 -6.80 -2.50 4.71
N LEU A 199 -5.85 -3.43 4.59
CA LEU A 199 -4.53 -3.16 4.03
C LEU A 199 -4.58 -2.78 2.54
N ASN A 200 -5.47 -3.43 1.76
CA ASN A 200 -5.62 -3.14 0.34
C ASN A 200 -6.23 -1.76 0.08
N ILE A 201 -7.27 -1.38 0.85
CA ILE A 201 -7.83 -0.01 0.78
C ILE A 201 -6.77 1.01 1.23
N GLY A 202 -5.99 0.67 2.27
CA GLY A 202 -4.86 1.50 2.71
C GLY A 202 -3.86 1.74 1.59
N GLN A 203 -3.49 0.72 0.82
CA GLN A 203 -2.58 0.85 -0.32
C GLN A 203 -3.15 1.74 -1.44
N GLU A 204 -4.46 1.67 -1.69
CA GLU A 204 -5.12 2.57 -2.65
C GLU A 204 -5.03 4.03 -2.20
N ILE A 205 -5.25 4.30 -0.90
CA ILE A 205 -5.14 5.66 -0.34
C ILE A 205 -3.69 6.15 -0.39
N GLU A 206 -2.69 5.29 -0.18
CA GLU A 206 -1.27 5.64 -0.34
C GLU A 206 -0.99 6.17 -1.76
N ASN A 207 -1.59 5.58 -2.79
CA ASN A 207 -1.44 6.05 -4.16
C ASN A 207 -2.01 7.48 -4.32
N TYR A 208 -3.16 7.79 -3.71
CA TYR A 208 -3.70 9.16 -3.70
C TYR A 208 -2.79 10.13 -2.93
N ILE A 209 -2.21 9.71 -1.80
CA ILE A 209 -1.29 10.53 -1.01
C ILE A 209 -0.04 10.87 -1.82
N MET A 210 0.52 9.92 -2.58
CA MET A 210 1.68 10.17 -3.44
C MET A 210 1.38 11.26 -4.48
N GLU A 211 0.20 11.23 -5.10
CA GLU A 211 -0.21 12.24 -6.08
C GLU A 211 -0.53 13.60 -5.42
N LEU A 212 -1.04 13.59 -4.18
CA LEU A 212 -1.33 14.80 -3.41
C LEU A 212 -0.09 15.50 -2.83
N GLY A 213 1.02 14.78 -2.67
CA GLY A 213 2.23 15.34 -2.06
C GLY A 213 1.93 16.02 -0.72
N ASN A 214 2.36 17.28 -0.54
CA ASN A 214 2.18 18.02 0.72
C ASN A 214 0.70 18.21 1.11
N GLU A 215 -0.20 18.30 0.14
CA GLU A 215 -1.65 18.43 0.38
C GLU A 215 -2.26 17.15 0.97
N GLY A 216 -1.60 15.99 0.78
CA GLY A 216 -2.01 14.70 1.32
C GLY A 216 -1.68 14.46 2.78
N ARG A 217 -0.99 15.38 3.49
CA ARG A 217 -0.48 15.18 4.86
C ARG A 217 -1.57 14.76 5.86
N LEU A 218 -2.74 15.37 5.84
CA LEU A 218 -3.82 15.02 6.77
C LEU A 218 -4.43 13.66 6.44
N VAL A 219 -4.57 13.34 5.15
CA VAL A 219 -5.01 12.02 4.67
C VAL A 219 -4.03 10.94 5.16
N LYS A 220 -2.72 11.20 5.07
CA LYS A 220 -1.68 10.29 5.56
C LYS A 220 -1.81 10.01 7.05
N MET A 221 -1.99 11.05 7.87
CA MET A 221 -2.14 10.89 9.32
C MET A 221 -3.36 10.03 9.69
N GLN A 222 -4.49 10.22 9.01
CA GLN A 222 -5.69 9.40 9.23
C GLN A 222 -5.48 7.95 8.75
N LEU A 223 -4.82 7.78 7.61
CA LEU A 223 -4.50 6.45 7.11
C LEU A 223 -3.62 5.68 8.10
N ASP A 224 -2.53 6.29 8.57
CA ASP A 224 -1.57 5.66 9.48
C ASP A 224 -2.25 5.17 10.77
N GLU A 225 -3.22 5.94 11.29
CA GLU A 225 -4.03 5.55 12.45
C GLU A 225 -4.92 4.34 12.12
N LEU A 226 -5.62 4.36 10.98
CA LEU A 226 -6.58 3.33 10.61
C LEU A 226 -5.93 1.97 10.24
N VAL A 227 -4.72 1.98 9.68
CA VAL A 227 -4.00 0.74 9.32
C VAL A 227 -3.07 0.26 10.43
N SER A 228 -2.92 1.04 11.51
CA SER A 228 -1.99 0.70 12.58
C SER A 228 -2.26 -0.69 13.14
N ASN A 229 -1.20 -1.47 13.35
CA ASN A 229 -1.21 -2.83 13.91
C ASN A 229 -2.03 -3.90 13.13
N VAL A 230 -2.60 -3.57 11.95
CA VAL A 230 -3.42 -4.55 11.19
C VAL A 230 -2.56 -5.67 10.62
N GLU A 231 -1.40 -5.33 10.08
CA GLU A 231 -0.44 -6.31 9.55
C GLU A 231 0.10 -7.21 10.67
N GLU A 232 0.48 -6.62 11.81
CA GLU A 232 0.95 -7.37 12.98
C GLU A 232 -0.11 -8.33 13.50
N GLU A 233 -1.36 -7.90 13.60
CA GLU A 233 -2.49 -8.76 14.02
C GLU A 233 -2.69 -9.92 13.03
N ALA A 234 -2.62 -9.67 11.71
CA ALA A 234 -2.70 -10.71 10.68
C ALA A 234 -1.57 -11.73 10.81
N ILE A 235 -0.33 -11.27 11.02
CA ILE A 235 0.84 -12.14 11.23
C ILE A 235 0.67 -13.01 12.48
N LEU A 236 0.14 -12.44 13.57
CA LEU A 236 -0.12 -13.20 14.80
C LEU A 236 -1.22 -14.25 14.62
N ILE A 237 -2.30 -13.94 13.89
CA ILE A 237 -3.33 -14.92 13.53
C ILE A 237 -2.71 -16.04 12.70
N ILE A 238 -1.89 -15.72 11.70
CA ILE A 238 -1.19 -16.72 10.90
C ILE A 238 -0.27 -17.58 11.77
N LYS A 239 0.47 -16.96 12.70
CA LYS A 239 1.35 -17.65 13.63
C LYS A 239 0.59 -18.62 14.55
N ASP A 240 -0.63 -18.26 14.95
CA ASP A 240 -1.47 -19.11 15.80
C ASP A 240 -2.08 -20.30 15.06
N TYR A 241 -2.47 -20.14 13.81
CA TYR A 241 -3.32 -21.13 13.13
C TYR A 241 -2.65 -21.89 11.98
N SER A 242 -1.50 -21.42 11.47
CA SER A 242 -0.81 -22.12 10.38
C SER A 242 -0.35 -23.53 10.77
N LYS A 243 -0.56 -24.48 9.87
CA LYS A 243 -0.07 -25.88 10.04
C LYS A 243 1.23 -26.17 9.29
N PHE A 244 1.86 -25.17 8.70
CA PHE A 244 3.14 -25.32 8.00
C PHE A 244 4.32 -24.99 8.93
N PRO A 245 5.09 -26.00 9.41
CA PRO A 245 6.24 -25.74 10.27
C PRO A 245 7.43 -25.11 9.53
N ASP A 246 7.53 -25.36 8.21
CA ASP A 246 8.66 -24.93 7.39
C ASP A 246 8.50 -23.53 6.77
N LYS A 247 7.34 -22.89 6.97
CA LYS A 247 7.06 -21.55 6.44
C LYS A 247 6.99 -20.52 7.55
N THR A 248 7.63 -19.40 7.33
CA THR A 248 7.49 -18.24 8.23
C THR A 248 6.09 -17.61 8.10
N PRO A 249 5.57 -16.98 9.18
CA PRO A 249 4.30 -16.26 9.10
C PRO A 249 4.28 -15.18 8.01
N ASN A 250 5.41 -14.52 7.75
CA ASN A 250 5.54 -13.49 6.71
C ASN A 250 5.40 -14.09 5.31
N GLU A 251 6.01 -15.24 5.00
CA GLU A 251 5.86 -15.91 3.70
C GLU A 251 4.40 -16.32 3.43
N ILE A 252 3.71 -16.75 4.49
CA ILE A 252 2.28 -17.09 4.40
C ILE A 252 1.45 -15.82 4.18
N PHE A 253 1.76 -14.74 4.90
CA PHE A 253 1.12 -13.44 4.74
C PHE A 253 1.26 -12.91 3.31
N ASP A 254 2.46 -12.96 2.73
CA ASP A 254 2.71 -12.55 1.35
C ASP A 254 1.92 -13.41 0.35
N THR A 255 1.79 -14.71 0.62
CA THR A 255 0.98 -15.62 -0.21
C THR A 255 -0.50 -15.23 -0.16
N ILE A 256 -1.03 -14.88 1.02
CA ILE A 256 -2.40 -14.39 1.19
C ILE A 256 -2.58 -13.05 0.46
N LYS A 257 -1.66 -12.12 0.64
CA LYS A 257 -1.67 -10.81 -0.01
C LYS A 257 -1.70 -10.94 -1.53
N LYS A 258 -0.88 -11.83 -2.08
CA LYS A 258 -0.86 -12.12 -3.52
C LYS A 258 -2.18 -12.69 -4.00
N SER A 259 -2.76 -13.67 -3.28
CA SER A 259 -4.06 -14.26 -3.66
C SER A 259 -5.19 -13.23 -3.62
N PHE A 260 -5.10 -12.24 -2.73
CA PHE A 260 -6.06 -11.14 -2.63
C PHE A 260 -5.95 -10.19 -3.83
N GLN A 261 -4.74 -9.87 -4.26
CA GLN A 261 -4.50 -9.04 -5.44
C GLN A 261 -4.96 -9.71 -6.75
N GLU A 262 -4.91 -11.05 -6.82
CA GLU A 262 -5.39 -11.84 -7.95
C GLU A 262 -6.92 -12.08 -7.92
N GLU A 263 -7.64 -11.48 -6.97
CA GLU A 263 -9.10 -11.61 -6.76
C GLU A 263 -9.59 -13.06 -6.55
N VAL A 264 -8.69 -13.94 -6.08
CA VAL A 264 -9.00 -15.36 -5.82
C VAL A 264 -9.10 -15.68 -4.33
N ALA A 265 -8.94 -14.67 -3.46
CA ALA A 265 -8.97 -14.86 -2.02
C ALA A 265 -10.42 -14.98 -1.51
N ASP A 266 -10.77 -16.17 -1.07
CA ASP A 266 -11.98 -16.45 -0.28
C ASP A 266 -11.62 -17.20 1.02
N ALA A 267 -12.60 -17.48 1.85
CA ALA A 267 -12.38 -18.15 3.13
C ALA A 267 -11.75 -19.54 2.97
N VAL A 268 -12.09 -20.29 1.92
CA VAL A 268 -11.54 -21.62 1.64
C VAL A 268 -10.09 -21.51 1.16
N THR A 269 -9.80 -20.52 0.34
CA THR A 269 -8.43 -20.24 -0.13
C THR A 269 -7.52 -19.86 1.04
N ILE A 270 -7.98 -19.03 1.97
CA ILE A 270 -7.22 -18.70 3.20
C ILE A 270 -6.98 -19.97 4.04
N ALA A 271 -8.02 -20.77 4.28
CA ALA A 271 -7.88 -22.03 5.02
C ALA A 271 -6.85 -22.96 4.37
N ARG A 272 -6.84 -23.06 3.04
CA ARG A 272 -5.85 -23.83 2.29
C ARG A 272 -4.43 -23.27 2.42
N ILE A 273 -4.26 -21.94 2.35
CA ILE A 273 -2.95 -21.28 2.51
C ILE A 273 -2.41 -21.48 3.93
N LEU A 274 -3.27 -21.55 4.96
CA LEU A 274 -2.90 -21.88 6.32
C LEU A 274 -2.61 -23.38 6.54
N GLY A 275 -2.92 -24.25 5.57
CA GLY A 275 -2.77 -25.70 5.69
C GLY A 275 -3.86 -26.37 6.52
N LEU A 276 -5.01 -25.72 6.72
CA LEU A 276 -6.12 -26.25 7.51
C LEU A 276 -6.98 -27.24 6.70
N GLY A 277 -7.08 -27.05 5.38
CA GLY A 277 -7.78 -27.94 4.48
C GLY A 277 -8.17 -27.27 3.16
N THR A 278 -8.77 -28.05 2.23
CA THR A 278 -9.08 -27.60 0.85
C THR A 278 -10.55 -27.69 0.49
N SER A 279 -11.36 -28.35 1.31
CA SER A 279 -12.79 -28.54 1.08
C SER A 279 -13.59 -27.39 1.74
N PRO A 280 -14.71 -26.94 1.16
CA PRO A 280 -15.58 -25.96 1.79
C PRO A 280 -16.08 -26.36 3.19
N SER A 281 -16.22 -27.65 3.48
CA SER A 281 -16.61 -28.19 4.79
C SER A 281 -15.59 -27.92 5.88
N ILE A 282 -14.34 -27.54 5.54
CA ILE A 282 -13.31 -27.20 6.51
C ILE A 282 -13.70 -25.95 7.33
N LEU A 283 -14.48 -25.05 6.76
CA LEU A 283 -14.89 -23.80 7.40
C LEU A 283 -15.72 -24.03 8.67
N ASP A 284 -16.41 -25.16 8.74
CA ASP A 284 -17.23 -25.57 9.88
C ASP A 284 -16.47 -26.44 10.90
N MET A 285 -15.16 -26.61 10.71
CA MET A 285 -14.32 -27.35 11.64
C MET A 285 -13.73 -26.43 12.71
N GLN A 286 -13.61 -26.99 13.91
CA GLN A 286 -12.97 -26.32 15.03
C GLN A 286 -11.44 -26.38 14.89
N VAL A 287 -10.76 -25.32 15.32
CA VAL A 287 -9.29 -25.21 15.35
C VAL A 287 -8.85 -24.51 16.62
N ALA A 288 -7.82 -25.05 17.29
CA ALA A 288 -7.24 -24.42 18.47
C ALA A 288 -6.08 -23.49 18.10
N PRO A 289 -6.02 -22.26 18.66
CA PRO A 289 -4.90 -21.35 18.51
C PRO A 289 -3.69 -21.85 19.30
N ARG A 290 -2.48 -21.48 18.88
CA ARG A 290 -1.27 -21.72 19.67
C ARG A 290 -1.17 -20.78 20.87
N GLY A 291 -1.68 -19.54 20.76
CA GLY A 291 -1.75 -18.57 21.84
C GLY A 291 -0.85 -17.34 21.71
N TYR A 292 -0.08 -17.22 20.66
CA TYR A 292 0.83 -16.08 20.46
C TYR A 292 0.10 -14.74 20.51
N ARG A 293 -1.04 -14.63 19.84
CA ARG A 293 -1.83 -13.41 19.73
C ARG A 293 -2.35 -12.92 21.09
N ILE A 294 -2.83 -13.81 21.92
CA ILE A 294 -3.35 -13.46 23.25
C ILE A 294 -2.20 -13.20 24.23
N LEU A 295 -1.18 -14.05 24.22
CA LEU A 295 -0.04 -13.91 25.13
C LEU A 295 0.74 -12.62 24.89
N GLN A 296 0.82 -12.15 23.64
CA GLN A 296 1.50 -10.89 23.30
C GLN A 296 0.79 -9.65 23.87
N LYS A 297 -0.52 -9.73 24.13
CA LYS A 297 -1.28 -8.66 24.78
C LYS A 297 -1.03 -8.57 26.29
N LEU A 298 -0.39 -9.57 26.88
CA LEU A 298 -0.03 -9.55 28.30
C LEU A 298 1.16 -8.62 28.55
N PRO A 299 1.06 -7.68 29.49
CA PRO A 299 2.12 -6.71 29.73
C PRO A 299 3.37 -7.36 30.31
N ARG A 300 4.54 -6.92 29.85
CA ARG A 300 5.86 -7.29 30.41
C ARG A 300 6.25 -8.77 30.23
N ILE A 301 5.71 -9.47 29.25
CA ILE A 301 6.13 -10.81 28.90
C ILE A 301 7.05 -10.73 27.66
N PRO A 302 8.33 -11.12 27.77
CA PRO A 302 9.23 -11.15 26.63
C PRO A 302 8.79 -12.18 25.57
N SER A 303 9.04 -11.89 24.30
CA SER A 303 8.67 -12.78 23.17
C SER A 303 9.28 -14.19 23.31
N GLN A 304 10.49 -14.31 23.89
CA GLN A 304 11.11 -15.62 24.14
C GLN A 304 10.31 -16.47 25.15
N VAL A 305 9.73 -15.84 26.17
CA VAL A 305 8.88 -16.52 27.16
C VAL A 305 7.57 -16.99 26.53
N ILE A 306 7.00 -16.18 25.63
CA ILE A 306 5.81 -16.59 24.86
C ILE A 306 6.13 -17.80 23.99
N GLU A 307 7.29 -17.79 23.32
CA GLU A 307 7.74 -18.92 22.51
C GLU A 307 7.88 -20.19 23.36
N ASN A 308 8.56 -20.10 24.52
CA ASN A 308 8.75 -21.22 25.44
C ASN A 308 7.41 -21.78 25.94
N LEU A 309 6.43 -20.91 26.26
CA LEU A 309 5.08 -21.33 26.64
C LEU A 309 4.39 -22.13 25.53
N VAL A 310 4.39 -21.58 24.31
CA VAL A 310 3.73 -22.24 23.18
C VAL A 310 4.42 -23.57 22.82
N VAL A 311 5.74 -23.64 22.88
CA VAL A 311 6.49 -24.89 22.63
C VAL A 311 6.19 -25.92 23.70
N THR A 312 6.10 -25.51 24.98
CA THR A 312 5.87 -26.45 26.11
C THR A 312 4.45 -27.01 26.11
N PHE A 313 3.43 -26.15 25.91
CA PHE A 313 2.02 -26.55 26.02
C PHE A 313 1.38 -26.94 24.69
N GLY A 314 1.89 -26.43 23.55
CA GLY A 314 1.43 -26.73 22.20
C GLY A 314 0.23 -25.91 21.74
N ASP A 315 -0.75 -25.67 22.60
CA ASP A 315 -1.96 -24.89 22.28
C ASP A 315 -2.40 -23.99 23.47
N PHE A 316 -3.20 -22.97 23.14
CA PHE A 316 -3.67 -22.00 24.11
C PHE A 316 -4.64 -22.57 25.17
N PRO A 317 -5.57 -23.47 24.84
CA PRO A 317 -6.40 -24.12 25.85
C PRO A 317 -5.61 -24.79 26.97
N ARG A 318 -4.51 -25.43 26.66
CA ARG A 318 -3.61 -26.05 27.67
C ARG A 318 -2.90 -25.00 28.52
N ILE A 319 -2.45 -23.90 27.91
CA ILE A 319 -1.86 -22.77 28.66
C ILE A 319 -2.89 -22.19 29.64
N MET A 320 -4.15 -22.07 29.23
CA MET A 320 -5.24 -21.58 30.08
C MET A 320 -5.53 -22.50 31.26
N GLN A 321 -5.44 -23.81 31.08
CA GLN A 321 -5.70 -24.82 32.11
C GLN A 321 -4.53 -25.02 33.07
N ALA A 322 -3.29 -24.71 32.62
CA ALA A 322 -2.06 -24.95 33.37
C ALA A 322 -2.11 -24.32 34.78
N SER A 323 -1.59 -25.06 35.77
CA SER A 323 -1.40 -24.57 37.14
C SER A 323 -0.25 -23.56 37.22
N ILE A 324 -0.12 -22.86 38.35
CA ILE A 324 1.00 -21.93 38.57
C ILE A 324 2.33 -22.67 38.59
N GLU A 325 2.36 -23.88 39.15
CA GLU A 325 3.54 -24.74 39.20
C GLU A 325 3.96 -25.17 37.79
N GLU A 326 3.04 -25.63 36.95
CA GLU A 326 3.34 -26.01 35.56
C GLU A 326 3.82 -24.83 34.71
N LEU A 327 3.31 -23.62 34.97
CA LEU A 327 3.79 -22.42 34.31
C LEU A 327 5.18 -21.98 34.79
N ASP A 328 5.50 -22.22 36.09
CA ASP A 328 6.81 -21.93 36.71
C ASP A 328 7.93 -22.83 36.17
N ASP A 329 7.60 -24.08 35.79
CA ASP A 329 8.53 -25.02 35.17
C ASP A 329 8.97 -24.62 33.76
N VAL A 330 8.33 -23.66 33.12
CA VAL A 330 8.70 -23.19 31.78
C VAL A 330 9.92 -22.27 31.86
N GLU A 331 10.90 -22.50 30.99
CA GLU A 331 12.13 -21.72 30.93
C GLU A 331 11.85 -20.22 30.80
N GLY A 332 12.44 -19.44 31.72
CA GLY A 332 12.28 -17.98 31.77
C GLY A 332 11.04 -17.52 32.53
N ILE A 333 10.26 -18.41 33.12
CA ILE A 333 9.14 -18.11 33.99
C ILE A 333 9.51 -18.48 35.42
N GLY A 334 9.28 -17.62 36.37
CA GLY A 334 9.35 -17.89 37.81
C GLY A 334 7.97 -17.63 38.42
N GLU A 335 7.76 -18.03 39.65
CA GLU A 335 6.47 -18.00 40.36
C GLU A 335 5.73 -16.67 40.20
N VAL A 336 6.43 -15.54 40.31
CA VAL A 336 5.85 -14.18 40.15
C VAL A 336 5.31 -13.97 38.74
N ARG A 337 6.05 -14.43 37.73
CA ARG A 337 5.63 -14.30 36.32
C ARG A 337 4.49 -15.28 36.00
N ALA A 338 4.54 -16.50 36.50
CA ALA A 338 3.46 -17.48 36.37
C ALA A 338 2.14 -16.93 36.92
N LYS A 339 2.14 -16.37 38.13
CA LYS A 339 1.00 -15.68 38.74
C LYS A 339 0.52 -14.50 37.89
N SER A 340 1.46 -13.71 37.34
CA SER A 340 1.13 -12.55 36.47
C SER A 340 0.43 -12.99 35.20
N ILE A 341 0.92 -14.06 34.53
CA ILE A 341 0.33 -14.65 33.32
C ILE A 341 -1.09 -15.12 33.64
N LYS A 342 -1.26 -15.97 34.66
CA LYS A 342 -2.56 -16.53 35.04
C LYS A 342 -3.61 -15.44 35.33
N ASN A 343 -3.22 -14.43 36.14
CA ASN A 343 -4.08 -13.31 36.47
C ASN A 343 -4.38 -12.42 35.25
N GLY A 344 -3.37 -12.21 34.37
CA GLY A 344 -3.53 -11.43 33.14
C GLY A 344 -4.53 -12.09 32.19
N LEU A 345 -4.39 -13.39 31.95
CA LEU A 345 -5.31 -14.16 31.10
C LEU A 345 -6.74 -14.14 31.67
N LYS A 346 -6.89 -14.31 32.97
CA LYS A 346 -8.23 -14.24 33.61
C LYS A 346 -8.90 -12.87 33.43
N ARG A 347 -8.14 -11.78 33.62
CA ARG A 347 -8.67 -10.41 33.41
C ARG A 347 -9.07 -10.17 31.95
N MET A 348 -8.26 -10.64 30.99
CA MET A 348 -8.58 -10.51 29.57
C MET A 348 -9.85 -11.28 29.22
N GLN A 349 -10.02 -12.50 29.75
CA GLN A 349 -11.24 -13.28 29.58
C GLN A 349 -12.47 -12.54 30.11
N GLU A 350 -12.38 -11.99 31.33
CA GLU A 350 -13.47 -11.22 31.96
C GLU A 350 -13.82 -9.95 31.12
N GLN A 351 -12.83 -9.25 30.59
CA GLN A 351 -13.02 -8.07 29.73
C GLN A 351 -13.72 -8.43 28.41
N LEU A 352 -13.24 -9.48 27.73
CA LEU A 352 -13.84 -9.92 26.46
C LEU A 352 -15.28 -10.37 26.60
N ILE A 353 -15.64 -11.04 27.72
CA ILE A 353 -17.03 -11.42 28.01
C ILE A 353 -17.91 -10.17 28.15
N LEU A 354 -17.42 -9.11 28.80
CA LEU A 354 -18.15 -7.85 28.94
C LEU A 354 -18.33 -7.14 27.59
N GLU A 355 -17.29 -7.10 26.74
CA GLU A 355 -17.38 -6.49 25.40
C GLU A 355 -18.28 -7.29 24.44
N TYR A 356 -18.40 -8.60 24.66
CA TYR A 356 -19.25 -9.47 23.84
C TYR A 356 -20.74 -9.37 24.20
N MET A 357 -21.07 -8.91 25.43
CA MET A 357 -22.45 -8.76 25.92
C MET A 357 -23.08 -7.39 25.58
N VAL A 358 -22.29 -6.44 25.02
CA VAL A 358 -22.72 -5.12 24.58
C VAL A 358 -22.79 -5.05 23.05
#